data_0f91cbfa00e5931be3624bfb8c11f5c5
#
_entry.id   0f91cbfa00e5931be3624bfb8c11f5c5
#
_cell.length_a   1.000
_cell.length_b   1.000
_cell.length_c   1.000
_cell.angle_alpha   90.00
_cell.angle_beta   90.00
_cell.angle_gamma   90.00
#
_symmetry.space_group_name_H-M   'P 1'
#
loop_
_entity.id
_entity.type
_entity.pdbx_description
1 polymer ?
#
loop_
_entity_poly.entity_id
_entity_poly.type
_entity_poly.pdbx_seq_one_letter_code
_entity_poly.pdbx_strand_id
1 'polypeptide(L)'
;MNRPNLSELRGPQFSEKYFKFHYPEFLSYLNNKYSNLNNFQERLYWEEHGLTHRPTCPCGNPVKFESFTKGYRQYCSPRCSNSNKDKISRTKQTCRDRYGADSPAGSQVVKDKIFKTCMDRYGVGCVFQDDKVRQKARETQQKLYGGQGNASDILKAKRRKTMMERYGTEEYNNREKAKETWKELYGVDHPSQLESVKHKIQDSRRAHELKRQDYLLGYTSDGQWICKCPDLTCNKCTERQYITTPLRYESRITDHLNPCPIANPIQEVKNKNTSIECFVQDVLDEIGVEYITNAPVLERKHIDVYIPSMQVGFECNGLYHHSSVPGTFAKPTSYHRNKTDIAEKCGIRLYHLWQDWIQLRPELVKSMIINAVHCTPNKIFARKCQLEIINGATNEYKDFFNRNHIQGHASASVCVGLRYNNKIVSAMSFGRRKGTISSGTDWEVIRFCNITFTNIPGAASKLLKHFINTYHPQHIVSYASRDISDGSLYKKLGFQREGSLSQSYWYVEHKTLKRYHRASFSKRELKKRGWLTDDNQTEFEVMNNKPYFRIHDSGQTKWVLNLSL
;
A
#
# COMPACT_ATOMS: atom_id res chain seq x y z
N MET A 1 40.54 -65.35 -15.33
CA MET A 1 40.45 -64.41 -14.21
C MET A 1 39.17 -64.71 -13.42
N ASN A 2 39.32 -65.15 -12.19
CA ASN A 2 38.17 -65.43 -11.31
C ASN A 2 37.56 -64.09 -10.81
N ARG A 3 36.36 -63.72 -11.30
CA ARG A 3 35.66 -62.47 -10.95
C ARG A 3 34.62 -62.77 -9.85
N PRO A 4 34.63 -62.05 -8.70
CA PRO A 4 33.63 -62.26 -7.66
C PRO A 4 32.25 -61.78 -8.10
N ASN A 5 31.21 -62.41 -7.60
CA ASN A 5 29.85 -61.84 -7.67
C ASN A 5 29.73 -60.74 -6.59
N LEU A 6 29.83 -59.47 -7.03
CA LEU A 6 29.86 -58.31 -6.14
C LEU A 6 28.55 -58.12 -5.38
N SER A 7 27.42 -58.63 -5.86
CA SER A 7 26.11 -58.54 -5.19
C SER A 7 26.03 -59.42 -3.92
N GLU A 8 26.89 -60.42 -3.81
CA GLU A 8 26.92 -61.36 -2.67
C GLU A 8 27.87 -60.92 -1.55
N LEU A 9 28.77 -59.98 -1.84
CA LEU A 9 29.73 -59.51 -0.84
C LEU A 9 29.04 -58.64 0.23
N ARG A 10 29.54 -58.70 1.47
CA ARG A 10 29.01 -57.95 2.61
C ARG A 10 30.12 -57.32 3.44
N GLY A 11 29.91 -56.07 3.88
CA GLY A 11 30.73 -55.36 4.85
C GLY A 11 32.26 -55.43 4.61
N PRO A 12 33.06 -56.10 5.45
CA PRO A 12 34.52 -56.16 5.36
C PRO A 12 35.06 -56.81 4.10
N GLN A 13 34.22 -57.57 3.37
CA GLN A 13 34.60 -58.21 2.10
C GLN A 13 34.84 -57.19 0.98
N PHE A 14 34.35 -55.96 1.10
CA PHE A 14 34.68 -54.85 0.20
C PHE A 14 36.03 -54.17 0.51
N SER A 15 36.99 -54.93 1.12
CA SER A 15 38.31 -54.41 1.42
C SER A 15 39.36 -54.94 0.42
N GLU A 16 40.35 -54.11 0.12
CA GLU A 16 41.48 -54.50 -0.75
C GLU A 16 42.24 -55.72 -0.22
N LYS A 17 42.33 -55.83 1.14
CA LYS A 17 42.93 -56.97 1.81
C LYS A 17 42.23 -58.31 1.52
N TYR A 18 40.86 -58.27 1.49
CA TYR A 18 40.06 -59.44 1.16
C TYR A 18 40.27 -59.86 -0.29
N PHE A 19 40.30 -58.90 -1.22
CA PHE A 19 40.51 -59.18 -2.63
C PHE A 19 41.93 -59.64 -2.93
N LYS A 20 42.96 -59.17 -2.20
CA LYS A 20 44.31 -59.64 -2.33
C LYS A 20 44.46 -61.13 -1.99
N PHE A 21 43.64 -61.62 -1.08
CA PHE A 21 43.67 -63.01 -0.67
C PHE A 21 42.78 -63.92 -1.54
N HIS A 22 41.58 -63.50 -1.86
CA HIS A 22 40.63 -64.37 -2.50
C HIS A 22 40.54 -64.16 -4.05
N TYR A 23 40.90 -62.96 -4.56
CA TYR A 23 40.77 -62.58 -5.98
C TYR A 23 42.04 -61.82 -6.46
N PRO A 24 43.26 -62.31 -6.35
CA PRO A 24 44.45 -61.52 -6.63
C PRO A 24 44.57 -61.07 -8.09
N GLU A 25 44.19 -61.91 -9.04
CA GLU A 25 44.20 -61.58 -10.48
C GLU A 25 43.21 -60.44 -10.80
N PHE A 26 42.02 -60.50 -10.22
CA PHE A 26 41.02 -59.47 -10.40
C PHE A 26 41.44 -58.15 -9.73
N LEU A 27 42.06 -58.20 -8.58
CA LEU A 27 42.67 -57.03 -7.95
C LEU A 27 43.75 -56.39 -8.82
N SER A 28 44.63 -57.19 -9.41
CA SER A 28 45.68 -56.73 -10.32
C SER A 28 45.06 -56.05 -11.56
N TYR A 29 44.03 -56.65 -12.14
CA TYR A 29 43.28 -56.08 -13.25
C TYR A 29 42.65 -54.72 -12.88
N LEU A 30 41.99 -54.59 -11.74
CA LEU A 30 41.40 -53.31 -11.29
C LEU A 30 42.45 -52.22 -11.07
N ASN A 31 43.61 -52.59 -10.48
CA ASN A 31 44.69 -51.65 -10.25
C ASN A 31 45.33 -51.14 -11.53
N ASN A 32 45.43 -51.98 -12.53
CA ASN A 32 45.98 -51.61 -13.83
C ASN A 32 44.97 -50.77 -14.66
N LYS A 33 43.72 -51.20 -14.68
CA LYS A 33 42.65 -50.52 -15.46
C LYS A 33 42.29 -49.17 -14.92
N TYR A 34 42.26 -49.02 -13.59
CA TYR A 34 41.85 -47.80 -12.91
C TYR A 34 43.00 -47.21 -12.06
N SER A 35 44.17 -47.16 -12.60
CA SER A 35 45.40 -46.67 -11.94
C SER A 35 45.30 -45.21 -11.47
N ASN A 36 44.38 -44.41 -12.07
CA ASN A 36 44.10 -43.04 -11.73
C ASN A 36 43.20 -42.86 -10.48
N LEU A 37 42.64 -43.95 -9.92
CA LEU A 37 41.83 -43.93 -8.72
C LEU A 37 42.60 -44.49 -7.52
N ASN A 38 42.66 -43.69 -6.44
CA ASN A 38 43.37 -44.10 -5.21
C ASN A 38 42.52 -45.00 -4.31
N ASN A 39 41.22 -45.02 -4.45
CA ASN A 39 40.31 -45.76 -3.57
C ASN A 39 39.91 -47.09 -4.20
N PHE A 40 40.22 -48.19 -3.56
CA PHE A 40 39.90 -49.55 -4.01
C PHE A 40 38.37 -49.74 -4.24
N GLN A 41 37.51 -49.28 -3.31
CA GLN A 41 36.08 -49.42 -3.46
C GLN A 41 35.55 -48.57 -4.62
N GLU A 42 36.20 -47.45 -4.96
CA GLU A 42 35.85 -46.61 -6.11
C GLU A 42 36.23 -47.33 -7.41
N ARG A 43 37.39 -48.02 -7.49
CA ARG A 43 37.78 -48.87 -8.65
C ARG A 43 36.76 -49.98 -8.87
N LEU A 44 36.37 -50.67 -7.78
CA LEU A 44 35.38 -51.73 -7.79
C LEU A 44 33.99 -51.22 -8.28
N TYR A 45 33.59 -50.05 -7.80
CA TYR A 45 32.36 -49.39 -8.20
C TYR A 45 32.35 -49.03 -9.68
N TRP A 46 33.50 -48.52 -10.19
CA TRP A 46 33.64 -48.20 -11.61
C TRP A 46 33.54 -49.42 -12.50
N GLU A 47 34.14 -50.51 -12.11
CA GLU A 47 34.08 -51.77 -12.83
C GLU A 47 32.66 -52.34 -12.88
N GLU A 48 31.95 -52.28 -11.77
CA GLU A 48 30.59 -52.80 -11.68
C GLU A 48 29.60 -51.98 -12.49
N HIS A 49 29.77 -50.65 -12.48
CA HIS A 49 28.82 -49.74 -13.12
C HIS A 49 29.31 -49.24 -14.50
N GLY A 50 30.42 -49.73 -15.02
CA GLY A 50 30.98 -49.39 -16.32
C GLY A 50 31.35 -47.90 -16.46
N LEU A 51 31.76 -47.24 -15.38
CA LEU A 51 32.08 -45.83 -15.40
C LEU A 51 33.43 -45.55 -16.07
N THR A 52 33.48 -44.52 -16.90
CA THR A 52 34.68 -44.05 -17.61
C THR A 52 35.20 -42.72 -17.05
N HIS A 53 34.34 -41.98 -16.34
CA HIS A 53 34.69 -40.71 -15.69
C HIS A 53 33.88 -40.53 -14.40
N ARG A 54 34.42 -39.68 -13.50
CA ARG A 54 33.73 -39.37 -12.25
C ARG A 54 32.45 -38.60 -12.54
N PRO A 55 31.32 -38.99 -11.91
CA PRO A 55 30.09 -38.19 -11.97
C PRO A 55 30.33 -36.76 -11.48
N THR A 56 29.59 -35.83 -12.09
CA THR A 56 29.66 -34.40 -11.77
C THR A 56 28.38 -33.89 -11.14
N CYS A 57 28.53 -32.94 -10.27
CA CYS A 57 27.44 -32.15 -9.72
C CYS A 57 26.78 -31.30 -10.83
N PRO A 58 25.50 -30.91 -10.73
CA PRO A 58 24.91 -29.96 -11.67
C PRO A 58 25.65 -28.63 -11.86
N CYS A 59 26.59 -28.31 -10.95
CA CYS A 59 27.46 -27.13 -11.10
C CYS A 59 28.77 -27.43 -11.88
N GLY A 60 28.95 -28.65 -12.43
CA GLY A 60 30.11 -29.06 -13.20
C GLY A 60 31.30 -29.64 -12.36
N ASN A 61 31.29 -29.47 -11.06
CA ASN A 61 32.37 -29.98 -10.20
C ASN A 61 32.21 -31.47 -9.92
N PRO A 62 33.34 -32.26 -9.81
CA PRO A 62 33.27 -33.67 -9.49
C PRO A 62 32.68 -33.90 -8.09
N VAL A 63 31.88 -34.96 -7.97
CA VAL A 63 31.28 -35.34 -6.69
C VAL A 63 32.15 -36.36 -5.94
N LYS A 64 32.03 -36.37 -4.60
CA LYS A 64 32.82 -37.27 -3.75
C LYS A 64 32.23 -38.67 -3.74
N PHE A 65 33.08 -39.67 -3.91
CA PHE A 65 32.72 -41.06 -3.67
C PHE A 65 32.58 -41.35 -2.17
N GLU A 66 31.54 -42.08 -1.76
CA GLU A 66 31.31 -42.44 -0.34
C GLU A 66 31.71 -43.87 -0.01
N SER A 67 31.13 -44.83 -0.72
CA SER A 67 31.41 -46.24 -0.55
C SER A 67 30.89 -47.05 -1.73
N PHE A 68 31.25 -48.33 -1.85
CA PHE A 68 30.75 -49.22 -2.89
C PHE A 68 29.21 -49.30 -2.90
N THR A 69 28.56 -49.37 -1.74
CA THR A 69 27.11 -49.48 -1.60
C THR A 69 26.34 -48.19 -1.80
N LYS A 70 26.98 -47.05 -1.50
CA LYS A 70 26.34 -45.72 -1.62
C LYS A 70 26.68 -45.00 -2.92
N GLY A 71 27.77 -45.37 -3.57
CA GLY A 71 28.27 -44.72 -4.78
C GLY A 71 28.76 -43.29 -4.53
N TYR A 72 28.48 -42.42 -5.46
CA TYR A 72 28.83 -40.99 -5.42
C TYR A 72 27.74 -40.14 -4.83
N ARG A 73 28.14 -39.06 -4.17
CA ARG A 73 27.18 -38.01 -3.74
C ARG A 73 26.51 -37.38 -4.94
N GLN A 74 25.28 -36.95 -4.76
CA GLN A 74 24.54 -36.21 -5.79
C GLN A 74 25.10 -34.79 -6.01
N TYR A 75 25.69 -34.18 -4.96
CA TYR A 75 26.22 -32.81 -4.99
C TYR A 75 27.65 -32.75 -4.46
N CYS A 76 28.47 -31.87 -5.07
CA CYS A 76 29.88 -31.70 -4.69
C CYS A 76 30.07 -31.08 -3.28
N SER A 77 29.07 -30.34 -2.78
CA SER A 77 29.12 -29.65 -1.50
C SER A 77 27.73 -29.44 -0.91
N PRO A 78 27.63 -29.21 0.42
CA PRO A 78 26.37 -28.79 1.06
C PRO A 78 25.77 -27.52 0.44
N ARG A 79 26.64 -26.59 0.00
CA ARG A 79 26.19 -25.36 -0.67
C ARG A 79 25.43 -25.65 -1.97
N CYS A 80 25.98 -26.51 -2.83
CA CYS A 80 25.31 -26.93 -4.05
C CYS A 80 24.00 -27.67 -3.79
N SER A 81 24.02 -28.59 -2.80
CA SER A 81 22.79 -29.29 -2.37
C SER A 81 21.71 -28.32 -1.89
N ASN A 82 22.07 -27.30 -1.12
CA ASN A 82 21.16 -26.33 -0.55
C ASN A 82 20.73 -25.23 -1.57
N SER A 83 21.43 -25.09 -2.68
CA SER A 83 21.09 -24.16 -3.78
C SER A 83 20.24 -24.80 -4.88
N ASN A 84 20.01 -26.11 -4.82
CA ASN A 84 19.22 -26.81 -5.84
C ASN A 84 17.74 -26.46 -5.69
N LYS A 85 17.15 -25.87 -6.75
CA LYS A 85 15.78 -25.37 -6.74
C LYS A 85 14.75 -26.47 -6.51
N ASP A 86 14.94 -27.65 -7.10
CA ASP A 86 14.00 -28.77 -6.97
C ASP A 86 14.01 -29.36 -5.56
N LYS A 87 15.21 -29.45 -4.95
CA LYS A 87 15.34 -29.88 -3.56
C LYS A 87 14.71 -28.87 -2.61
N ILE A 88 14.95 -27.58 -2.83
CA ILE A 88 14.32 -26.51 -2.04
C ILE A 88 12.80 -26.58 -2.17
N SER A 89 12.28 -26.72 -3.39
CA SER A 89 10.84 -26.82 -3.65
C SER A 89 10.21 -28.02 -2.93
N ARG A 90 10.81 -29.21 -3.06
CA ARG A 90 10.35 -30.43 -2.35
C ARG A 90 10.41 -30.28 -0.83
N THR A 91 11.48 -29.68 -0.31
CA THR A 91 11.61 -29.43 1.13
C THR A 91 10.53 -28.47 1.62
N LYS A 92 10.28 -27.39 0.89
CA LYS A 92 9.20 -26.44 1.20
C LYS A 92 7.83 -27.12 1.16
N GLN A 93 7.57 -27.92 0.15
CA GLN A 93 6.30 -28.66 0.06
C GLN A 93 6.10 -29.58 1.26
N THR A 94 7.11 -30.39 1.61
CA THR A 94 7.06 -31.24 2.81
C THR A 94 6.86 -30.44 4.10
N CYS A 95 7.45 -29.23 4.19
CA CYS A 95 7.22 -28.35 5.33
C CYS A 95 5.81 -27.77 5.36
N ARG A 96 5.24 -27.41 4.21
CA ARG A 96 3.85 -26.97 4.11
C ARG A 96 2.88 -28.06 4.53
N ASP A 97 3.11 -29.29 4.04
CA ASP A 97 2.26 -30.46 4.35
C ASP A 97 2.30 -30.80 5.85
N ARG A 98 3.47 -30.69 6.48
CA ARG A 98 3.65 -31.07 7.91
C ARG A 98 3.38 -29.94 8.89
N TYR A 99 3.68 -28.71 8.53
CA TYR A 99 3.73 -27.56 9.47
C TYR A 99 2.90 -26.36 9.03
N GLY A 100 2.27 -26.42 7.86
CA GLY A 100 1.51 -25.30 7.31
C GLY A 100 2.33 -24.08 6.90
N ALA A 101 3.66 -24.24 6.73
CA ALA A 101 4.57 -23.14 6.40
C ALA A 101 5.77 -23.63 5.58
N ASP A 102 6.46 -22.75 4.87
CA ASP A 102 7.63 -23.07 4.03
C ASP A 102 8.83 -23.64 4.82
N SER A 103 8.84 -23.45 6.13
CA SER A 103 9.84 -23.99 7.05
C SER A 103 9.21 -24.27 8.42
N PRO A 104 9.76 -25.17 9.24
CA PRO A 104 9.27 -25.43 10.60
C PRO A 104 9.26 -24.16 11.46
N ALA A 105 10.28 -23.31 11.32
CA ALA A 105 10.39 -22.05 12.06
C ALA A 105 9.33 -20.99 11.65
N GLY A 106 8.73 -21.13 10.46
CA GLY A 106 7.64 -20.28 9.99
C GLY A 106 6.29 -20.66 10.59
N SER A 107 6.13 -21.90 11.03
CA SER A 107 4.87 -22.43 11.55
C SER A 107 4.53 -21.87 12.93
N GLN A 108 3.28 -21.40 13.10
CA GLN A 108 2.81 -20.91 14.39
C GLN A 108 2.78 -22.02 15.45
N VAL A 109 2.35 -23.22 15.07
CA VAL A 109 2.32 -24.40 15.96
C VAL A 109 3.71 -24.72 16.52
N VAL A 110 4.76 -24.64 15.69
CA VAL A 110 6.14 -24.88 16.12
C VAL A 110 6.63 -23.74 17.02
N LYS A 111 6.30 -22.49 16.69
CA LYS A 111 6.63 -21.32 17.53
C LYS A 111 6.00 -21.42 18.91
N ASP A 112 4.73 -21.77 18.97
CA ASP A 112 4.00 -21.93 20.23
C ASP A 112 4.58 -23.08 21.08
N LYS A 113 4.96 -24.18 20.45
CA LYS A 113 5.64 -25.30 21.11
C LYS A 113 7.00 -24.90 21.68
N ILE A 114 7.78 -24.14 20.89
CA ILE A 114 9.08 -23.60 21.35
C ILE A 114 8.86 -22.62 22.51
N PHE A 115 7.92 -21.70 22.39
CA PHE A 115 7.56 -20.75 23.43
C PHE A 115 7.16 -21.47 24.73
N LYS A 116 6.25 -22.45 24.64
CA LYS A 116 5.83 -23.26 25.79
C LYS A 116 7.02 -23.98 26.45
N THR A 117 7.86 -24.61 25.65
CA THR A 117 9.06 -25.31 26.16
C THR A 117 10.03 -24.33 26.85
N CYS A 118 10.18 -23.12 26.32
CA CYS A 118 11.02 -22.09 26.93
C CYS A 118 10.41 -21.57 28.23
N MET A 119 9.10 -21.36 28.28
CA MET A 119 8.39 -20.97 29.50
C MET A 119 8.50 -22.06 30.58
N ASP A 120 8.28 -23.33 30.22
CA ASP A 120 8.32 -24.46 31.17
C ASP A 120 9.74 -24.67 31.75
N ARG A 121 10.80 -24.46 30.96
CA ARG A 121 12.20 -24.72 31.36
C ARG A 121 12.91 -23.52 31.97
N TYR A 122 12.61 -22.31 31.49
CA TYR A 122 13.38 -21.10 31.80
C TYR A 122 12.52 -19.96 32.35
N GLY A 123 11.18 -20.10 32.38
CA GLY A 123 10.28 -19.05 32.81
C GLY A 123 10.22 -17.85 31.87
N VAL A 124 10.75 -17.96 30.65
CA VAL A 124 10.82 -16.87 29.65
C VAL A 124 10.41 -17.38 28.28
N GLY A 125 9.87 -16.50 27.43
CA GLY A 125 9.38 -16.89 26.11
C GLY A 125 10.46 -17.27 25.07
N CYS A 126 11.71 -16.93 25.34
CA CYS A 126 12.87 -17.30 24.55
C CYS A 126 14.06 -17.57 25.46
N VAL A 127 14.78 -18.66 25.22
CA VAL A 127 15.92 -19.08 26.03
C VAL A 127 16.99 -17.98 26.19
N PHE A 128 17.15 -17.11 25.21
CA PHE A 128 18.11 -15.99 25.29
C PHE A 128 17.60 -14.80 26.15
N GLN A 129 16.40 -14.86 26.70
CA GLN A 129 15.90 -13.89 27.68
C GLN A 129 16.27 -14.31 29.12
N ASP A 130 16.62 -15.56 29.34
CA ASP A 130 17.12 -16.05 30.64
C ASP A 130 18.51 -15.49 30.94
N ASP A 131 18.68 -14.89 32.12
CA ASP A 131 19.90 -14.21 32.52
C ASP A 131 21.08 -15.19 32.70
N LYS A 132 20.84 -16.40 33.19
CA LYS A 132 21.88 -17.43 33.39
C LYS A 132 22.41 -17.91 32.05
N VAL A 133 21.52 -18.11 31.06
CA VAL A 133 21.89 -18.49 29.68
C VAL A 133 22.68 -17.36 29.01
N ARG A 134 22.26 -16.13 29.16
CA ARG A 134 22.97 -14.95 28.63
C ARG A 134 24.35 -14.79 29.27
N GLN A 135 24.45 -14.96 30.59
CA GLN A 135 25.71 -14.87 31.28
C GLN A 135 26.68 -15.98 30.84
N LYS A 136 26.22 -17.23 30.78
CA LYS A 136 27.05 -18.38 30.30
C LYS A 136 27.52 -18.17 28.85
N ALA A 137 26.67 -17.64 27.99
CA ALA A 137 27.04 -17.30 26.61
C ALA A 137 28.12 -16.19 26.57
N ARG A 138 28.01 -15.16 27.41
CA ARG A 138 28.98 -14.08 27.55
C ARG A 138 30.34 -14.63 28.05
N GLU A 139 30.33 -15.44 29.09
CA GLU A 139 31.53 -16.06 29.65
C GLU A 139 32.24 -16.95 28.62
N THR A 140 31.47 -17.75 27.88
CA THR A 140 32.00 -18.58 26.80
C THR A 140 32.62 -17.74 25.68
N GLN A 141 31.96 -16.65 25.26
CA GLN A 141 32.53 -15.75 24.25
C GLN A 141 33.75 -15.01 24.76
N GLN A 142 33.77 -14.58 26.01
CA GLN A 142 34.93 -13.94 26.63
C GLN A 142 36.11 -14.91 26.70
N LYS A 143 35.87 -16.16 27.10
CA LYS A 143 36.91 -17.21 27.18
C LYS A 143 37.49 -17.58 25.82
N LEU A 144 36.66 -17.72 24.80
CA LEU A 144 37.09 -18.16 23.46
C LEU A 144 37.66 -17.04 22.59
N TYR A 145 37.15 -15.82 22.75
CA TYR A 145 37.41 -14.71 21.82
C TYR A 145 37.89 -13.42 22.50
N GLY A 146 38.12 -13.42 23.81
CA GLY A 146 38.56 -12.24 24.56
C GLY A 146 37.59 -11.06 24.58
N GLY A 147 36.33 -11.27 24.15
CA GLY A 147 35.30 -10.22 24.08
C GLY A 147 34.04 -10.67 23.36
N GLN A 148 33.02 -9.80 23.31
CA GLN A 148 31.74 -10.10 22.70
C GLN A 148 31.59 -9.40 21.34
N GLY A 149 31.19 -10.13 20.31
CA GLY A 149 30.89 -9.61 18.99
C GLY A 149 31.95 -8.65 18.45
N ASN A 150 31.58 -7.42 18.15
CA ASN A 150 32.51 -6.42 17.62
C ASN A 150 33.52 -5.86 18.65
N ALA A 151 33.43 -6.22 19.92
CA ALA A 151 34.42 -5.87 20.92
C ALA A 151 35.62 -6.83 20.95
N SER A 152 35.49 -8.01 20.33
CA SER A 152 36.60 -9.00 20.25
C SER A 152 37.51 -8.70 19.07
N ASP A 153 38.81 -8.45 19.36
CA ASP A 153 39.80 -8.19 18.31
C ASP A 153 40.15 -9.48 17.53
N ILE A 154 40.05 -10.66 18.17
CA ILE A 154 40.17 -11.96 17.52
C ILE A 154 39.09 -12.14 16.44
N LEU A 155 37.84 -11.83 16.76
CA LEU A 155 36.73 -11.91 15.81
C LEU A 155 36.85 -10.88 14.70
N LYS A 156 37.30 -9.65 15.02
CA LYS A 156 37.59 -8.61 14.01
C LYS A 156 38.67 -9.07 13.04
N ALA A 157 39.78 -9.57 13.53
CA ALA A 157 40.88 -10.05 12.71
C ALA A 157 40.42 -11.23 11.80
N LYS A 158 39.68 -12.18 12.36
CA LYS A 158 39.12 -13.30 11.59
C LYS A 158 38.16 -12.84 10.51
N ARG A 159 37.30 -11.83 10.81
CA ARG A 159 36.39 -11.23 9.83
C ARG A 159 37.17 -10.52 8.72
N ARG A 160 38.15 -9.68 9.05
CA ARG A 160 39.00 -8.98 8.06
C ARG A 160 39.70 -9.98 7.14
N LYS A 161 40.30 -11.03 7.69
CA LYS A 161 40.94 -12.09 6.92
C LYS A 161 39.95 -12.75 5.95
N THR A 162 38.75 -13.11 6.41
CA THR A 162 37.71 -13.72 5.56
C THR A 162 37.23 -12.76 4.48
N MET A 163 37.13 -11.46 4.79
CA MET A 163 36.73 -10.44 3.81
C MET A 163 37.79 -10.21 2.74
N MET A 164 39.08 -10.17 3.16
CA MET A 164 40.23 -10.09 2.24
C MET A 164 40.28 -11.31 1.31
N GLU A 165 40.14 -12.52 1.85
CA GLU A 165 40.16 -13.76 1.07
C GLU A 165 39.00 -13.86 0.05
N ARG A 166 37.80 -13.33 0.39
CA ARG A 166 36.61 -13.48 -0.45
C ARG A 166 36.40 -12.32 -1.44
N TYR A 167 36.80 -11.12 -1.06
CA TYR A 167 36.41 -9.90 -1.77
C TYR A 167 37.62 -9.00 -2.08
N GLY A 168 38.82 -9.34 -1.65
CA GLY A 168 40.03 -8.55 -1.89
C GLY A 168 40.12 -7.27 -1.06
N THR A 169 39.24 -7.07 -0.09
CA THR A 169 39.21 -5.89 0.80
C THR A 169 38.92 -6.31 2.24
N GLU A 170 39.49 -5.61 3.21
CA GLU A 170 39.23 -5.88 4.64
C GLU A 170 37.79 -5.49 5.05
N GLU A 171 37.20 -4.51 4.38
CA GLU A 171 35.87 -4.00 4.64
C GLU A 171 35.03 -4.08 3.37
N TYR A 172 34.46 -5.21 3.09
CA TYR A 172 33.54 -5.39 1.99
C TYR A 172 32.13 -4.99 2.39
N ASN A 173 31.56 -4.02 1.68
CA ASN A 173 30.19 -3.60 1.84
C ASN A 173 29.53 -3.49 0.46
N ASN A 174 28.63 -4.39 0.14
CA ASN A 174 27.92 -4.40 -1.13
C ASN A 174 26.72 -3.43 -1.09
N ARG A 175 27.01 -2.14 -0.98
CA ARG A 175 26.00 -1.07 -0.90
C ARG A 175 25.13 -1.01 -2.14
N GLU A 176 25.73 -1.19 -3.31
CA GLU A 176 24.99 -1.10 -4.59
C GLU A 176 23.96 -2.22 -4.70
N LYS A 177 24.34 -3.46 -4.43
CA LYS A 177 23.40 -4.59 -4.43
C LYS A 177 22.31 -4.46 -3.36
N ALA A 178 22.62 -3.90 -2.20
CA ALA A 178 21.63 -3.62 -1.17
C ALA A 178 20.63 -2.55 -1.67
N LYS A 179 21.12 -1.49 -2.31
CA LYS A 179 20.30 -0.45 -2.94
C LYS A 179 19.39 -1.02 -4.02
N GLU A 180 19.94 -1.82 -4.95
CA GLU A 180 19.16 -2.49 -6.00
C GLU A 180 18.05 -3.34 -5.38
N THR A 181 18.37 -4.18 -4.39
CA THR A 181 17.38 -5.02 -3.70
C THR A 181 16.29 -4.20 -3.02
N TRP A 182 16.64 -3.08 -2.34
CA TRP A 182 15.67 -2.22 -1.69
C TRP A 182 14.80 -1.45 -2.70
N LYS A 183 15.41 -1.04 -3.81
CA LYS A 183 14.70 -0.37 -4.90
C LYS A 183 13.71 -1.30 -5.58
N GLU A 184 14.10 -2.56 -5.81
CA GLU A 184 13.26 -3.60 -6.41
C GLU A 184 12.08 -3.99 -5.49
N LEU A 185 12.35 -4.19 -4.20
CA LEU A 185 11.32 -4.66 -3.25
C LEU A 185 10.40 -3.56 -2.73
N TYR A 186 10.92 -2.34 -2.53
CA TYR A 186 10.22 -1.28 -1.80
C TYR A 186 10.22 0.08 -2.51
N GLY A 187 10.87 0.21 -3.67
CA GLY A 187 10.94 1.45 -4.45
C GLY A 187 11.81 2.55 -3.80
N VAL A 188 12.66 2.22 -2.84
CA VAL A 188 13.53 3.17 -2.11
C VAL A 188 14.98 2.73 -2.12
N ASP A 189 15.92 3.67 -2.05
CA ASP A 189 17.36 3.37 -2.04
C ASP A 189 17.85 2.86 -0.66
N HIS A 190 17.13 3.18 0.42
CA HIS A 190 17.47 2.76 1.78
C HIS A 190 16.23 2.59 2.66
N PRO A 191 16.20 1.61 3.58
CA PRO A 191 15.07 1.34 4.47
C PRO A 191 14.60 2.57 5.27
N SER A 192 15.52 3.44 5.69
CA SER A 192 15.18 4.66 6.44
C SER A 192 14.34 5.70 5.67
N GLN A 193 14.18 5.52 4.36
CA GLN A 193 13.31 6.36 3.53
C GLN A 193 11.84 5.93 3.61
N LEU A 194 11.58 4.71 4.08
CA LEU A 194 10.21 4.22 4.30
C LEU A 194 9.58 4.94 5.51
N GLU A 195 8.38 5.48 5.32
CA GLU A 195 7.65 6.17 6.41
C GLU A 195 7.43 5.26 7.62
N SER A 196 7.12 3.98 7.39
CA SER A 196 6.98 2.99 8.47
C SER A 196 8.25 2.78 9.29
N VAL A 197 9.43 2.93 8.67
CA VAL A 197 10.73 2.81 9.35
C VAL A 197 11.08 4.11 10.07
N LYS A 198 10.79 5.27 9.48
CA LYS A 198 10.95 6.58 10.13
C LYS A 198 10.14 6.67 11.42
N HIS A 199 8.86 6.28 11.38
CA HIS A 199 8.02 6.24 12.57
C HIS A 199 8.59 5.31 13.65
N LYS A 200 9.03 4.09 13.30
CA LYS A 200 9.65 3.17 14.27
C LYS A 200 10.93 3.73 14.90
N ILE A 201 11.74 4.45 14.13
CA ILE A 201 12.96 5.09 14.65
C ILE A 201 12.59 6.22 15.60
N GLN A 202 11.58 7.03 15.27
CA GLN A 202 11.09 8.11 16.12
C GLN A 202 10.51 7.58 17.42
N ASP A 203 9.64 6.56 17.34
CA ASP A 203 9.06 5.88 18.50
C ASP A 203 10.14 5.31 19.43
N SER A 204 11.17 4.66 18.84
CA SER A 204 12.29 4.09 19.61
C SER A 204 13.11 5.16 20.32
N ARG A 205 13.38 6.29 19.66
CA ARG A 205 14.08 7.44 20.26
C ARG A 205 13.28 8.02 21.43
N ARG A 206 11.97 8.20 21.23
CA ARG A 206 11.08 8.73 22.24
C ARG A 206 10.94 7.79 23.45
N ALA A 207 10.78 6.50 23.18
CA ALA A 207 10.75 5.48 24.24
C ALA A 207 12.04 5.49 25.08
N HIS A 208 13.21 5.63 24.42
CA HIS A 208 14.48 5.72 25.13
C HIS A 208 14.59 6.97 25.99
N GLU A 209 14.12 8.11 25.50
CA GLU A 209 14.08 9.37 26.27
C GLU A 209 13.17 9.27 27.49
N LEU A 210 11.96 8.75 27.31
CA LEU A 210 11.00 8.54 28.40
C LEU A 210 11.50 7.52 29.45
N LYS A 211 12.22 6.49 29.02
CA LYS A 211 12.85 5.52 29.93
C LYS A 211 13.96 6.15 30.75
N ARG A 212 14.74 7.07 30.18
CA ARG A 212 15.77 7.84 30.90
C ARG A 212 15.16 8.79 31.97
N GLN A 213 13.92 9.22 31.76
CA GLN A 213 13.19 10.09 32.68
C GLN A 213 12.29 9.30 33.68
N ASP A 214 12.43 7.96 33.73
CA ASP A 214 11.61 7.06 34.54
C ASP A 214 10.09 7.14 34.31
N TYR A 215 9.67 7.67 33.15
CA TYR A 215 8.27 7.73 32.76
C TYR A 215 7.79 6.46 32.06
N LEU A 216 8.63 5.81 31.27
CA LEU A 216 8.30 4.54 30.61
C LEU A 216 8.71 3.37 31.51
N LEU A 217 7.74 2.66 32.06
CA LEU A 217 7.92 1.55 32.99
C LEU A 217 8.08 0.21 32.28
N GLY A 218 7.42 0.03 31.12
CA GLY A 218 7.45 -1.23 30.38
C GLY A 218 6.57 -1.24 29.15
N TYR A 219 6.28 -2.45 28.66
CA TYR A 219 5.44 -2.71 27.50
C TYR A 219 4.43 -3.79 27.82
N THR A 220 3.24 -3.69 27.23
CA THR A 220 2.24 -4.76 27.24
C THR A 220 2.62 -5.88 26.27
N SER A 221 1.95 -7.01 26.31
CA SER A 221 2.16 -8.15 25.40
C SER A 221 1.92 -7.80 23.92
N ASP A 222 1.03 -6.85 23.65
CA ASP A 222 0.72 -6.31 22.32
C ASP A 222 1.58 -5.08 21.93
N GLY A 223 2.59 -4.75 22.76
CA GLY A 223 3.61 -3.74 22.45
C GLY A 223 3.21 -2.29 22.77
N GLN A 224 2.12 -2.04 23.50
CA GLN A 224 1.79 -0.71 23.98
C GLN A 224 2.71 -0.28 25.13
N TRP A 225 2.85 1.01 25.36
CA TRP A 225 3.67 1.58 26.43
C TRP A 225 2.92 1.56 27.77
N ILE A 226 3.57 1.11 28.83
CA ILE A 226 3.14 1.26 30.21
C ILE A 226 3.92 2.45 30.77
N CYS A 227 3.22 3.56 31.05
CA CYS A 227 3.82 4.80 31.46
C CYS A 227 3.39 5.18 32.90
N LYS A 228 4.29 5.86 33.61
CA LYS A 228 3.99 6.46 34.90
C LYS A 228 3.09 7.69 34.76
N CYS A 229 2.05 7.80 35.57
CA CYS A 229 1.19 8.98 35.58
C CYS A 229 1.96 10.18 36.17
N PRO A 230 2.12 11.28 35.42
CA PRO A 230 2.84 12.47 35.90
C PRO A 230 2.04 13.28 36.91
N ASP A 231 0.73 13.09 36.97
CA ASP A 231 -0.12 13.77 37.93
C ASP A 231 -0.01 13.12 39.33
N LEU A 232 0.63 13.82 40.23
CA LEU A 232 0.85 13.37 41.60
C LEU A 232 -0.45 13.27 42.44
N THR A 233 -1.49 13.96 42.02
CA THR A 233 -2.80 14.01 42.70
C THR A 233 -3.80 13.04 42.11
N CYS A 234 -3.44 12.33 41.02
CA CYS A 234 -4.32 11.39 40.34
C CYS A 234 -4.62 10.16 41.24
N ASN A 235 -5.88 10.01 41.61
CA ASN A 235 -6.41 8.86 42.37
C ASN A 235 -7.17 7.86 41.44
N LYS A 236 -7.21 8.12 40.13
CA LYS A 236 -7.95 7.30 39.15
C LYS A 236 -7.08 6.24 38.50
N CYS A 237 -5.75 6.42 38.47
CA CYS A 237 -4.83 5.47 37.88
C CYS A 237 -4.46 4.38 38.88
N THR A 238 -4.64 3.11 38.50
CA THR A 238 -4.19 1.96 39.30
C THR A 238 -2.65 2.00 39.39
N GLU A 239 -2.10 1.95 40.61
CA GLU A 239 -0.64 2.02 40.84
C GLU A 239 0.07 3.21 40.16
N ARG A 240 -0.67 4.27 39.83
CA ARG A 240 -0.16 5.44 39.10
C ARG A 240 0.44 5.12 37.74
N GLN A 241 -0.11 4.13 37.08
CA GLN A 241 0.30 3.70 35.73
C GLN A 241 -0.85 3.85 34.75
N TYR A 242 -0.50 4.03 33.46
CA TYR A 242 -1.46 4.03 32.37
C TYR A 242 -0.85 3.40 31.13
N ILE A 243 -1.70 2.85 30.26
CA ILE A 243 -1.31 2.24 28.99
C ILE A 243 -1.61 3.22 27.87
N THR A 244 -0.66 3.38 26.93
CA THR A 244 -0.81 4.25 25.78
C THR A 244 0.02 3.75 24.60
N THR A 245 -0.25 4.29 23.41
CA THR A 245 0.60 4.06 22.22
C THR A 245 1.54 5.25 22.02
N PRO A 246 2.71 5.09 21.32
CA PRO A 246 3.59 6.20 20.98
C PRO A 246 2.87 7.38 20.35
N LEU A 247 2.01 7.10 19.37
CA LEU A 247 1.23 8.11 18.65
C LEU A 247 0.29 8.89 19.57
N ARG A 248 -0.40 8.18 20.46
CA ARG A 248 -1.34 8.79 21.41
C ARG A 248 -0.63 9.63 22.46
N TYR A 249 0.53 9.18 22.92
CA TYR A 249 1.39 9.94 23.83
C TYR A 249 1.84 11.26 23.17
N GLU A 250 2.39 11.20 21.96
CA GLU A 250 2.86 12.37 21.21
C GLU A 250 1.72 13.36 20.91
N SER A 251 0.56 12.88 20.49
CA SER A 251 -0.61 13.73 20.24
C SER A 251 -0.99 14.52 21.49
N ARG A 252 -1.04 13.87 22.66
CA ARG A 252 -1.39 14.55 23.91
C ARG A 252 -0.35 15.60 24.34
N ILE A 253 0.94 15.31 24.16
CA ILE A 253 2.01 16.28 24.45
C ILE A 253 1.92 17.48 23.48
N THR A 254 1.71 17.23 22.20
CA THR A 254 1.56 18.29 21.17
C THR A 254 0.37 19.19 21.47
N ASP A 255 -0.72 18.62 21.99
CA ASP A 255 -1.92 19.36 22.38
C ASP A 255 -1.81 20.00 23.79
N HIS A 256 -0.63 19.99 24.40
CA HIS A 256 -0.36 20.48 25.76
C HIS A 256 -1.25 19.83 26.84
N LEU A 257 -1.66 18.59 26.63
CA LEU A 257 -2.48 17.81 27.56
C LEU A 257 -1.61 16.95 28.47
N ASN A 258 -2.12 16.61 29.66
CA ASN A 258 -1.49 15.58 30.48
C ASN A 258 -1.38 14.27 29.69
N PRO A 259 -0.19 13.65 29.58
CA PRO A 259 0.01 12.42 28.82
C PRO A 259 -0.84 11.24 29.33
N CYS A 260 -1.22 11.25 30.60
CA CYS A 260 -2.09 10.21 31.17
C CYS A 260 -3.57 10.45 30.79
N PRO A 261 -4.20 9.55 30.02
CA PRO A 261 -5.60 9.66 29.64
C PRO A 261 -6.57 9.42 30.82
N ILE A 262 -6.10 8.78 31.89
CA ILE A 262 -6.93 8.46 33.06
C ILE A 262 -6.96 9.65 34.03
N ALA A 263 -5.81 10.30 34.26
CA ALA A 263 -5.71 11.50 35.13
C ALA A 263 -6.43 12.70 34.51
N ASN A 264 -6.30 12.84 33.20
CA ASN A 264 -7.01 13.84 32.43
C ASN A 264 -7.75 13.09 31.30
N PRO A 265 -8.89 12.42 31.60
CA PRO A 265 -9.72 11.95 30.53
C PRO A 265 -9.98 13.19 29.67
N ILE A 266 -9.55 13.14 28.42
CA ILE A 266 -10.25 13.95 27.44
C ILE A 266 -11.68 13.51 27.67
N GLN A 267 -12.51 14.39 28.36
CA GLN A 267 -13.95 14.19 28.25
C GLN A 267 -14.16 13.76 26.84
N GLU A 268 -14.80 12.60 26.61
CA GLU A 268 -15.12 12.20 25.25
C GLU A 268 -15.76 13.42 24.59
N VAL A 269 -14.94 14.32 24.13
CA VAL A 269 -15.23 15.05 22.92
C VAL A 269 -15.37 13.89 21.96
N LYS A 270 -16.62 13.45 21.76
CA LYS A 270 -17.09 12.57 20.70
C LYS A 270 -16.05 12.70 19.63
N ASN A 271 -15.25 11.67 19.42
CA ASN A 271 -14.03 11.66 18.62
C ASN A 271 -13.95 12.95 17.83
N LYS A 272 -12.96 13.84 17.97
CA LYS A 272 -12.97 15.10 17.22
C LYS A 272 -13.02 14.75 15.76
N ASN A 273 -14.18 14.31 15.35
CA ASN A 273 -14.55 14.26 13.97
C ASN A 273 -14.32 15.67 13.50
N THR A 274 -13.57 15.84 12.46
CA THR A 274 -13.38 17.15 11.87
C THR A 274 -14.77 17.75 11.66
N SER A 275 -14.91 19.07 11.61
CA SER A 275 -16.20 19.71 11.34
C SER A 275 -16.86 19.15 10.05
N ILE A 276 -16.05 18.60 9.13
CA ILE A 276 -16.49 17.94 7.90
C ILE A 276 -17.11 16.57 8.18
N GLU A 277 -16.48 15.77 9.03
CA GLU A 277 -17.00 14.44 9.42
C GLU A 277 -18.31 14.60 10.21
N CYS A 278 -18.35 15.54 11.15
CA CYS A 278 -19.58 15.86 11.89
C CYS A 278 -20.71 16.24 10.93
N PHE A 279 -20.46 17.09 9.95
CA PHE A 279 -21.46 17.46 8.95
C PHE A 279 -22.03 16.25 8.21
N VAL A 280 -21.19 15.30 7.79
CA VAL A 280 -21.64 14.07 7.10
C VAL A 280 -22.48 13.20 8.04
N GLN A 281 -22.04 13.05 9.27
CA GLN A 281 -22.74 12.26 10.30
C GLN A 281 -24.09 12.87 10.64
N ASP A 282 -24.14 14.18 10.89
CA ASP A 282 -25.39 14.91 11.18
C ASP A 282 -26.42 14.73 10.05
N VAL A 283 -25.97 14.76 8.78
CA VAL A 283 -26.87 14.52 7.63
C VAL A 283 -27.39 13.08 7.60
N LEU A 284 -26.53 12.09 7.93
CA LEU A 284 -26.94 10.68 7.93
C LEU A 284 -27.84 10.37 9.14
N ASP A 285 -27.57 10.94 10.30
CA ASP A 285 -28.40 10.84 11.50
C ASP A 285 -29.79 11.43 11.27
N GLU A 286 -29.88 12.61 10.60
CA GLU A 286 -31.15 13.27 10.26
C GLU A 286 -32.06 12.38 9.37
N ILE A 287 -31.47 11.59 8.50
CA ILE A 287 -32.22 10.68 7.59
C ILE A 287 -32.29 9.23 8.09
N GLY A 288 -31.74 8.93 9.27
CA GLY A 288 -31.80 7.61 9.91
C GLY A 288 -31.01 6.52 9.20
N VAL A 289 -29.88 6.86 8.58
CA VAL A 289 -29.00 5.89 7.90
C VAL A 289 -27.87 5.48 8.82
N GLU A 290 -27.74 4.17 9.08
CA GLU A 290 -26.66 3.61 9.87
C GLU A 290 -25.31 3.65 9.13
N TYR A 291 -24.25 4.03 9.83
CA TYR A 291 -22.90 4.13 9.29
C TYR A 291 -21.84 3.72 10.31
N ILE A 292 -20.63 3.47 9.82
CA ILE A 292 -19.44 3.17 10.63
C ILE A 292 -18.43 4.31 10.41
N THR A 293 -17.96 4.92 11.49
CA THR A 293 -16.89 5.93 11.43
C THR A 293 -15.52 5.26 11.41
N ASN A 294 -14.58 5.88 10.66
CA ASN A 294 -13.21 5.41 10.55
C ASN A 294 -13.12 3.90 10.22
N ALA A 295 -13.92 3.45 9.26
CA ALA A 295 -14.11 2.05 8.93
C ALA A 295 -12.86 1.43 8.26
N PRO A 296 -12.25 0.35 8.80
CA PRO A 296 -11.04 -0.28 8.27
C PRO A 296 -11.34 -1.25 7.11
N VAL A 297 -12.07 -0.78 6.10
CA VAL A 297 -12.59 -1.61 4.99
C VAL A 297 -11.72 -1.59 3.73
N LEU A 298 -10.63 -0.81 3.73
CA LEU A 298 -9.69 -0.71 2.61
C LEU A 298 -8.31 -1.23 3.02
N GLU A 299 -8.02 -2.50 2.86
CA GLU A 299 -6.72 -3.16 3.16
C GLU A 299 -5.99 -2.56 4.38
N ARG A 300 -5.21 -1.46 4.19
CA ARG A 300 -4.47 -0.74 5.24
C ARG A 300 -4.94 0.70 5.42
N LYS A 301 -6.13 1.05 4.90
CA LYS A 301 -6.70 2.40 4.97
C LYS A 301 -8.11 2.36 5.52
N HIS A 302 -8.52 3.45 6.11
CA HIS A 302 -9.86 3.62 6.67
C HIS A 302 -10.68 4.54 5.78
N ILE A 303 -12.00 4.41 5.83
CA ILE A 303 -12.96 5.36 5.26
C ILE A 303 -13.54 6.15 6.43
N ASP A 304 -13.59 7.48 6.34
CA ASP A 304 -14.02 8.33 7.45
C ASP A 304 -15.47 8.03 7.87
N VAL A 305 -16.39 7.90 6.91
CA VAL A 305 -17.77 7.48 7.15
C VAL A 305 -18.18 6.43 6.10
N TYR A 306 -18.55 5.23 6.53
CA TYR A 306 -18.89 4.11 5.65
C TYR A 306 -20.27 3.54 5.95
N ILE A 307 -21.05 3.27 4.91
CA ILE A 307 -22.39 2.70 4.96
C ILE A 307 -22.35 1.28 4.37
N PRO A 308 -22.25 0.25 5.21
CA PRO A 308 -22.08 -1.14 4.76
C PRO A 308 -23.23 -1.65 3.90
N SER A 309 -24.47 -1.30 4.25
CA SER A 309 -25.68 -1.75 3.55
C SER A 309 -25.74 -1.32 2.08
N MET A 310 -25.02 -0.24 1.73
CA MET A 310 -25.03 0.35 0.39
C MET A 310 -23.68 0.29 -0.31
N GLN A 311 -22.62 -0.15 0.37
CA GLN A 311 -21.23 -0.10 -0.13
C GLN A 311 -20.81 1.33 -0.53
N VAL A 312 -21.23 2.34 0.27
CA VAL A 312 -20.94 3.75 0.04
C VAL A 312 -20.03 4.26 1.13
N GLY A 313 -18.97 4.97 0.75
CA GLY A 313 -18.05 5.63 1.66
C GLY A 313 -17.93 7.12 1.38
N PHE A 314 -17.76 7.90 2.45
CA PHE A 314 -17.45 9.32 2.38
C PHE A 314 -16.08 9.57 3.00
N GLU A 315 -15.23 10.25 2.26
CA GLU A 315 -13.90 10.72 2.65
C GLU A 315 -13.96 12.22 2.85
N CYS A 316 -13.62 12.68 4.06
CA CYS A 316 -13.75 14.05 4.51
C CYS A 316 -12.42 14.79 4.39
N ASN A 317 -12.24 15.55 3.30
CA ASN A 317 -10.95 16.13 2.93
C ASN A 317 -10.81 17.56 3.44
N GLY A 318 -10.12 17.74 4.57
CA GLY A 318 -9.69 19.05 5.08
C GLY A 318 -8.61 19.68 4.20
N LEU A 319 -8.75 20.94 3.82
CA LEU A 319 -7.84 21.62 2.88
C LEU A 319 -6.39 21.65 3.37
N TYR A 320 -6.18 21.89 4.65
CA TYR A 320 -4.83 21.98 5.22
C TYR A 320 -4.05 20.66 5.13
N HIS A 321 -4.71 19.54 5.51
CA HIS A 321 -4.06 18.22 5.54
C HIS A 321 -3.97 17.54 4.17
N HIS A 322 -4.77 17.99 3.20
CA HIS A 322 -4.83 17.42 1.85
C HIS A 322 -4.25 18.33 0.77
N SER A 323 -3.60 19.42 1.17
CA SER A 323 -2.87 20.29 0.25
C SER A 323 -1.40 19.87 0.10
N SER A 324 -0.78 20.24 -1.01
CA SER A 324 0.64 20.03 -1.27
C SER A 324 1.49 21.26 -0.88
N VAL A 325 1.21 21.86 0.28
CA VAL A 325 2.00 22.98 0.79
C VAL A 325 3.27 22.44 1.47
N PRO A 326 4.49 22.94 1.13
CA PRO A 326 5.72 22.54 1.79
C PRO A 326 5.68 22.82 3.29
N GLY A 327 6.20 21.88 4.09
CA GLY A 327 6.24 22.00 5.56
C GLY A 327 4.98 21.53 6.29
N THR A 328 3.93 21.16 5.58
CA THR A 328 2.74 20.49 6.15
C THR A 328 2.87 18.96 5.99
N PHE A 329 2.00 18.20 6.65
CA PHE A 329 1.86 16.73 6.43
C PHE A 329 1.25 16.43 5.05
N ALA A 330 1.82 17.01 4.00
CA ALA A 330 1.33 16.92 2.63
C ALA A 330 1.14 15.47 2.20
N LYS A 331 -0.08 15.12 1.83
CA LYS A 331 -0.36 13.81 1.23
C LYS A 331 0.30 13.74 -0.15
N PRO A 332 0.78 12.54 -0.59
CA PRO A 332 1.22 12.37 -1.97
C PRO A 332 0.15 12.83 -2.95
N THR A 333 0.55 13.41 -4.08
CA THR A 333 -0.41 13.91 -5.10
C THR A 333 -1.39 12.83 -5.58
N SER A 334 -0.97 11.57 -5.59
CA SER A 334 -1.79 10.41 -5.95
C SER A 334 -2.67 9.86 -4.82
N TYR A 335 -2.66 10.47 -3.63
CA TYR A 335 -3.32 9.91 -2.43
C TYR A 335 -4.80 9.60 -2.67
N HIS A 336 -5.59 10.58 -3.14
CA HIS A 336 -7.03 10.43 -3.37
C HIS A 336 -7.32 9.42 -4.47
N ARG A 337 -6.57 9.50 -5.58
CA ARG A 337 -6.68 8.54 -6.67
C ARG A 337 -6.43 7.10 -6.21
N ASN A 338 -5.33 6.86 -5.50
CA ASN A 338 -4.99 5.53 -5.01
C ASN A 338 -6.04 4.99 -4.02
N LYS A 339 -6.61 5.86 -3.18
CA LYS A 339 -7.67 5.47 -2.25
C LYS A 339 -8.95 5.11 -2.99
N THR A 340 -9.32 5.88 -4.01
CA THR A 340 -10.46 5.59 -4.89
C THR A 340 -10.24 4.28 -5.67
N ASP A 341 -9.03 4.05 -6.22
CA ASP A 341 -8.71 2.80 -6.94
C ASP A 341 -8.85 1.56 -6.04
N ILE A 342 -8.46 1.65 -4.77
CA ILE A 342 -8.63 0.56 -3.80
C ILE A 342 -10.11 0.37 -3.47
N ALA A 343 -10.85 1.44 -3.21
CA ALA A 343 -12.28 1.38 -2.92
C ALA A 343 -13.08 0.76 -4.09
N GLU A 344 -12.80 1.17 -5.33
CA GLU A 344 -13.43 0.59 -6.54
C GLU A 344 -13.16 -0.92 -6.64
N LYS A 345 -11.93 -1.39 -6.34
CA LYS A 345 -11.59 -2.81 -6.32
C LYS A 345 -12.35 -3.59 -5.23
N CYS A 346 -12.63 -2.94 -4.10
CA CYS A 346 -13.43 -3.51 -3.02
C CYS A 346 -14.95 -3.42 -3.28
N GLY A 347 -15.39 -2.90 -4.43
CA GLY A 347 -16.80 -2.68 -4.76
C GLY A 347 -17.45 -1.53 -4.00
N ILE A 348 -16.64 -0.65 -3.38
CA ILE A 348 -17.12 0.47 -2.58
C ILE A 348 -17.13 1.74 -3.44
N ARG A 349 -18.26 2.42 -3.46
CA ARG A 349 -18.39 3.74 -4.07
C ARG A 349 -17.92 4.81 -3.10
N LEU A 350 -16.72 5.36 -3.33
CA LEU A 350 -16.11 6.38 -2.47
C LEU A 350 -16.40 7.79 -2.99
N TYR A 351 -16.93 8.65 -2.12
CA TYR A 351 -17.13 10.08 -2.36
C TYR A 351 -16.07 10.87 -1.60
N HIS A 352 -15.39 11.79 -2.29
CA HIS A 352 -14.49 12.75 -1.67
C HIS A 352 -15.20 14.07 -1.45
N LEU A 353 -15.48 14.40 -0.19
CA LEU A 353 -16.12 15.64 0.22
C LEU A 353 -15.06 16.62 0.71
N TRP A 354 -14.99 17.77 0.12
CA TRP A 354 -13.97 18.78 0.39
C TRP A 354 -14.50 19.86 1.32
N GLN A 355 -13.64 20.36 2.22
CA GLN A 355 -13.97 21.39 3.20
C GLN A 355 -14.58 22.66 2.56
N ASP A 356 -14.02 23.16 1.46
CA ASP A 356 -14.52 24.33 0.76
C ASP A 356 -15.93 24.11 0.19
N TRP A 357 -16.25 22.90 -0.25
CA TRP A 357 -17.60 22.57 -0.72
C TRP A 357 -18.63 22.64 0.42
N ILE A 358 -18.30 22.05 1.55
CA ILE A 358 -19.19 22.02 2.72
C ILE A 358 -19.38 23.44 3.29
N GLN A 359 -18.32 24.22 3.41
CA GLN A 359 -18.40 25.56 3.98
C GLN A 359 -19.10 26.58 3.06
N LEU A 360 -18.89 26.48 1.74
CA LEU A 360 -19.48 27.41 0.79
C LEU A 360 -20.86 26.99 0.27
N ARG A 361 -21.16 25.67 0.31
CA ARG A 361 -22.37 25.11 -0.32
C ARG A 361 -22.96 23.94 0.51
N PRO A 362 -23.24 24.13 1.80
CA PRO A 362 -23.67 23.04 2.70
C PRO A 362 -24.92 22.33 2.17
N GLU A 363 -25.93 23.08 1.68
CA GLU A 363 -27.18 22.51 1.18
C GLU A 363 -26.98 21.62 -0.06
N LEU A 364 -26.09 22.03 -0.96
CA LEU A 364 -25.76 21.23 -2.14
C LEU A 364 -25.05 19.92 -1.73
N VAL A 365 -24.06 19.99 -0.82
CA VAL A 365 -23.36 18.81 -0.33
C VAL A 365 -24.30 17.91 0.47
N LYS A 366 -25.18 18.45 1.30
CA LYS A 366 -26.24 17.72 1.99
C LYS A 366 -27.11 16.95 0.99
N SER A 367 -27.57 17.62 -0.07
CA SER A 367 -28.34 16.98 -1.14
C SER A 367 -27.56 15.88 -1.86
N MET A 368 -26.24 16.05 -2.06
CA MET A 368 -25.38 15.02 -2.66
C MET A 368 -25.26 13.79 -1.77
N ILE A 369 -25.06 13.96 -0.45
CA ILE A 369 -24.99 12.85 0.52
C ILE A 369 -26.30 12.08 0.52
N ILE A 370 -27.44 12.77 0.65
CA ILE A 370 -28.78 12.18 0.65
C ILE A 370 -29.04 11.40 -0.64
N ASN A 371 -28.62 11.95 -1.78
CA ASN A 371 -28.75 11.27 -3.08
C ASN A 371 -27.83 10.03 -3.19
N ALA A 372 -26.63 10.09 -2.64
CA ALA A 372 -25.69 8.98 -2.65
C ALA A 372 -26.24 7.74 -1.90
N VAL A 373 -27.02 7.96 -0.85
CA VAL A 373 -27.69 6.92 -0.05
C VAL A 373 -29.14 6.68 -0.45
N HIS A 374 -29.56 7.14 -1.63
CA HIS A 374 -30.90 6.93 -2.20
C HIS A 374 -32.09 7.44 -1.38
N CYS A 375 -31.86 8.35 -0.42
CA CYS A 375 -32.89 8.92 0.46
C CYS A 375 -33.42 10.27 0.00
N THR A 376 -33.32 10.59 -1.31
CA THR A 376 -33.75 11.88 -1.86
C THR A 376 -35.27 12.11 -1.63
N PRO A 377 -35.67 13.18 -0.91
CA PRO A 377 -37.04 13.32 -0.41
C PRO A 377 -38.09 13.61 -1.53
N ASN A 378 -37.67 14.31 -2.57
CA ASN A 378 -38.61 14.71 -3.65
C ASN A 378 -38.36 13.89 -4.91
N LYS A 379 -39.46 13.61 -5.64
CA LYS A 379 -39.41 12.86 -6.91
C LYS A 379 -40.30 13.50 -7.95
N ILE A 380 -39.74 13.91 -9.09
CA ILE A 380 -40.46 14.45 -10.24
C ILE A 380 -40.14 13.59 -11.46
N PHE A 381 -41.13 13.00 -12.11
CA PHE A 381 -40.84 12.22 -13.32
C PHE A 381 -40.61 13.14 -14.51
N ALA A 382 -39.53 12.90 -15.27
CA ALA A 382 -39.18 13.71 -16.44
C ALA A 382 -40.31 13.80 -17.50
N ARG A 383 -41.18 12.78 -17.59
CA ARG A 383 -42.35 12.81 -18.49
C ARG A 383 -43.35 13.90 -18.16
N LYS A 384 -43.40 14.38 -16.90
CA LYS A 384 -44.28 15.48 -16.46
C LYS A 384 -43.66 16.87 -16.69
N CYS A 385 -42.40 16.94 -17.12
CA CYS A 385 -41.69 18.18 -17.32
C CYS A 385 -41.77 18.63 -18.78
N GLN A 386 -41.89 19.91 -18.97
CA GLN A 386 -41.73 20.56 -20.28
C GLN A 386 -40.26 20.63 -20.64
N LEU A 387 -39.94 20.41 -21.90
CA LEU A 387 -38.58 20.38 -22.39
C LEU A 387 -38.32 21.67 -23.18
N GLU A 388 -37.15 22.26 -22.95
CA GLU A 388 -36.71 23.43 -23.69
C GLU A 388 -35.22 23.29 -24.09
N ILE A 389 -34.85 23.96 -25.17
CA ILE A 389 -33.48 24.04 -25.65
C ILE A 389 -33.17 25.49 -25.99
N ILE A 390 -32.00 25.96 -25.58
CA ILE A 390 -31.55 27.32 -25.84
C ILE A 390 -30.08 27.32 -26.31
N ASN A 391 -29.77 28.27 -27.18
CA ASN A 391 -28.41 28.53 -27.61
C ASN A 391 -27.67 29.35 -26.54
N GLY A 392 -26.54 28.85 -26.11
CA GLY A 392 -25.80 29.42 -24.98
C GLY A 392 -26.41 29.10 -23.62
N ALA A 393 -26.22 29.98 -22.66
CA ALA A 393 -26.81 29.88 -21.33
C ALA A 393 -27.33 31.26 -20.88
N THR A 394 -28.64 31.38 -20.68
CA THR A 394 -29.25 32.56 -20.05
C THR A 394 -28.81 32.69 -18.61
N ASN A 395 -29.04 33.84 -17.98
CA ASN A 395 -28.73 34.05 -16.57
C ASN A 395 -29.47 33.06 -15.66
N GLU A 396 -30.70 32.69 -15.99
CA GLU A 396 -31.47 31.68 -15.27
C GLU A 396 -30.76 30.32 -15.26
N TYR A 397 -30.21 29.87 -16.41
CA TYR A 397 -29.43 28.61 -16.49
C TYR A 397 -28.10 28.70 -15.77
N LYS A 398 -27.41 29.86 -15.86
CA LYS A 398 -26.17 30.09 -15.08
C LYS A 398 -26.42 29.98 -13.59
N ASP A 399 -27.49 30.61 -13.12
CA ASP A 399 -27.88 30.55 -11.71
C ASP A 399 -28.31 29.15 -11.29
N PHE A 400 -29.05 28.45 -12.16
CA PHE A 400 -29.42 27.05 -11.90
C PHE A 400 -28.18 26.17 -11.72
N PHE A 401 -27.20 26.21 -12.62
CA PHE A 401 -25.97 25.44 -12.50
C PHE A 401 -25.12 25.89 -11.29
N ASN A 402 -25.06 27.17 -11.00
CA ASN A 402 -24.34 27.69 -9.85
C ASN A 402 -24.92 27.20 -8.52
N ARG A 403 -26.23 26.98 -8.42
CA ARG A 403 -26.90 26.49 -7.21
C ARG A 403 -26.85 24.96 -7.10
N ASN A 404 -26.96 24.24 -8.21
CA ASN A 404 -27.25 22.80 -8.20
C ASN A 404 -26.10 21.91 -8.70
N HIS A 405 -25.03 22.48 -9.27
CA HIS A 405 -23.86 21.71 -9.72
C HIS A 405 -22.62 22.09 -8.91
N ILE A 406 -21.88 21.10 -8.39
CA ILE A 406 -20.74 21.34 -7.47
C ILE A 406 -19.64 22.24 -8.08
N GLN A 407 -19.40 22.13 -9.36
CA GLN A 407 -18.44 22.98 -10.08
C GLN A 407 -19.09 24.26 -10.63
N GLY A 408 -20.37 24.49 -10.41
CA GLY A 408 -21.11 25.65 -10.92
C GLY A 408 -21.24 25.66 -12.45
N HIS A 409 -21.64 26.83 -12.96
CA HIS A 409 -21.76 27.07 -14.40
C HIS A 409 -20.40 27.01 -15.12
N ALA A 410 -20.41 26.53 -16.34
CA ALA A 410 -19.32 26.65 -17.30
C ALA A 410 -19.86 27.09 -18.66
N SER A 411 -19.03 27.77 -19.45
CA SER A 411 -19.40 28.22 -20.80
C SER A 411 -19.85 27.04 -21.66
N ALA A 412 -21.00 27.18 -22.28
CA ALA A 412 -21.62 26.16 -23.10
C ALA A 412 -22.20 26.77 -24.39
N SER A 413 -22.26 25.97 -25.45
CA SER A 413 -22.88 26.37 -26.72
C SER A 413 -24.40 26.20 -26.69
N VAL A 414 -24.88 25.19 -25.96
CA VAL A 414 -26.27 24.79 -25.88
C VAL A 414 -26.61 24.37 -24.45
N CYS A 415 -27.78 24.78 -23.96
CA CYS A 415 -28.39 24.25 -22.74
C CYS A 415 -29.74 23.62 -23.07
N VAL A 416 -29.96 22.40 -22.53
CA VAL A 416 -31.26 21.72 -22.62
C VAL A 416 -31.78 21.57 -21.22
N GLY A 417 -33.03 21.95 -20.99
CA GLY A 417 -33.65 21.96 -19.67
C GLY A 417 -34.98 21.25 -19.60
N LEU A 418 -35.34 20.85 -18.39
CA LEU A 418 -36.67 20.40 -18.02
C LEU A 418 -37.28 21.40 -17.05
N ARG A 419 -38.50 21.89 -17.38
CA ARG A 419 -39.30 22.75 -16.51
C ARG A 419 -40.49 21.98 -15.91
N TYR A 420 -40.70 22.22 -14.65
CA TYR A 420 -41.87 21.77 -13.92
C TYR A 420 -42.41 22.93 -13.10
N ASN A 421 -43.71 23.26 -13.24
CA ASN A 421 -44.33 24.43 -12.63
C ASN A 421 -43.54 25.73 -12.91
N ASN A 422 -43.17 25.97 -14.16
CA ASN A 422 -42.41 27.12 -14.64
C ASN A 422 -40.97 27.28 -14.07
N LYS A 423 -40.44 26.31 -13.30
CA LYS A 423 -39.08 26.34 -12.76
C LYS A 423 -38.20 25.32 -13.46
N ILE A 424 -36.95 25.65 -13.73
CA ILE A 424 -35.97 24.67 -14.19
C ILE A 424 -35.71 23.66 -13.05
N VAL A 425 -35.93 22.38 -13.34
CA VAL A 425 -35.73 21.29 -12.37
C VAL A 425 -34.57 20.38 -12.75
N SER A 426 -34.19 20.31 -14.02
CA SER A 426 -33.01 19.59 -14.49
C SER A 426 -32.43 20.27 -15.72
N ALA A 427 -31.13 20.28 -15.88
CA ALA A 427 -30.47 20.85 -17.04
C ALA A 427 -29.20 20.09 -17.43
N MET A 428 -28.95 20.08 -18.75
CA MET A 428 -27.72 19.53 -19.34
C MET A 428 -27.17 20.57 -20.31
N SER A 429 -25.85 20.84 -20.20
CA SER A 429 -25.18 21.80 -21.10
C SER A 429 -24.15 21.10 -21.98
N PHE A 430 -24.06 21.58 -23.22
CA PHE A 430 -23.21 21.04 -24.26
C PHE A 430 -22.30 22.11 -24.85
N GLY A 431 -21.06 21.72 -25.16
CA GLY A 431 -20.08 22.54 -25.84
C GLY A 431 -19.49 21.84 -27.06
N ARG A 432 -19.09 22.59 -28.06
CA ARG A 432 -18.33 22.05 -29.18
C ARG A 432 -16.88 21.82 -28.76
N ARG A 433 -16.32 20.66 -29.10
CA ARG A 433 -14.90 20.38 -28.82
C ARG A 433 -14.00 21.29 -29.65
N LYS A 434 -13.05 21.94 -28.99
CA LYS A 434 -12.00 22.73 -29.65
C LYS A 434 -10.72 21.90 -29.77
N GLY A 435 -10.08 21.91 -30.95
CA GLY A 435 -8.66 21.56 -31.05
C GLY A 435 -8.25 20.17 -31.49
N THR A 436 -9.13 19.35 -32.03
CA THR A 436 -8.78 18.19 -32.88
C THR A 436 -9.49 18.34 -34.21
N ILE A 437 -9.04 17.61 -35.26
CA ILE A 437 -9.68 17.54 -36.57
C ILE A 437 -11.16 17.15 -36.35
N SER A 438 -11.96 18.09 -35.90
CA SER A 438 -13.36 17.86 -35.62
C SER A 438 -14.15 18.33 -36.83
N SER A 439 -14.88 17.40 -37.41
CA SER A 439 -15.87 17.63 -38.47
C SER A 439 -17.02 18.58 -38.06
N GLY A 440 -16.93 19.29 -36.93
CA GLY A 440 -18.01 20.12 -36.38
C GLY A 440 -19.13 19.32 -35.70
N THR A 441 -19.04 18.00 -35.72
CA THR A 441 -20.04 17.04 -35.22
C THR A 441 -19.71 16.50 -33.82
N ASP A 442 -18.55 16.89 -33.23
CA ASP A 442 -18.09 16.45 -31.93
C ASP A 442 -18.53 17.40 -30.82
N TRP A 443 -19.20 16.84 -29.82
CA TRP A 443 -19.73 17.57 -28.70
C TRP A 443 -19.26 17.03 -27.36
N GLU A 444 -19.32 17.87 -26.35
CA GLU A 444 -19.01 17.52 -24.97
C GLU A 444 -20.19 17.84 -24.06
N VAL A 445 -20.63 16.90 -23.22
CA VAL A 445 -21.49 17.18 -22.08
C VAL A 445 -20.65 17.87 -21.01
N ILE A 446 -20.88 19.16 -20.82
CA ILE A 446 -20.10 19.99 -19.89
C ILE A 446 -20.64 19.88 -18.48
N ARG A 447 -21.99 19.99 -18.30
CA ARG A 447 -22.67 19.93 -17.02
C ARG A 447 -23.98 19.17 -17.13
N PHE A 448 -24.31 18.43 -16.10
CA PHE A 448 -25.64 17.86 -15.86
C PHE A 448 -25.92 17.88 -14.36
N CYS A 449 -27.07 18.43 -13.97
CA CYS A 449 -27.59 18.32 -12.61
C CYS A 449 -29.13 18.43 -12.58
N ASN A 450 -29.68 17.90 -11.49
CA ASN A 450 -31.05 18.15 -11.08
C ASN A 450 -31.05 19.24 -10.01
N ILE A 451 -32.24 19.83 -9.77
CA ILE A 451 -32.43 20.67 -8.59
C ILE A 451 -32.15 19.89 -7.32
N THR A 452 -31.55 20.53 -6.32
CA THR A 452 -31.19 19.91 -5.02
C THR A 452 -32.42 19.22 -4.40
N PHE A 453 -32.15 18.19 -3.61
CA PHE A 453 -33.15 17.37 -2.88
C PHE A 453 -34.24 16.74 -3.76
N THR A 454 -34.01 16.62 -5.08
CA THR A 454 -35.00 16.10 -6.00
C THR A 454 -34.42 15.08 -6.97
N ASN A 455 -34.97 13.89 -6.96
CA ASN A 455 -34.67 12.86 -7.95
C ASN A 455 -35.61 13.01 -9.16
N ILE A 456 -35.03 13.06 -10.38
CA ILE A 456 -35.84 13.23 -11.61
C ILE A 456 -35.56 12.02 -12.54
N PRO A 457 -36.25 10.89 -12.32
CA PRO A 457 -36.08 9.71 -13.15
C PRO A 457 -36.37 10.00 -14.62
N GLY A 458 -35.42 9.62 -15.50
CA GLY A 458 -35.50 9.82 -16.94
C GLY A 458 -35.02 11.19 -17.43
N ALA A 459 -34.58 12.11 -16.54
CA ALA A 459 -34.13 13.44 -16.94
C ALA A 459 -32.95 13.39 -17.90
N ALA A 460 -31.86 12.75 -17.51
CA ALA A 460 -30.66 12.69 -18.33
C ALA A 460 -30.90 12.09 -19.71
N SER A 461 -31.68 10.99 -19.80
CA SER A 461 -32.03 10.35 -21.06
C SER A 461 -32.90 11.25 -21.93
N LYS A 462 -33.89 11.96 -21.34
CA LYS A 462 -34.78 12.85 -22.06
C LYS A 462 -34.02 14.06 -22.63
N LEU A 463 -33.15 14.68 -21.83
CA LEU A 463 -32.33 15.83 -22.24
C LEU A 463 -31.32 15.43 -23.34
N LEU A 464 -30.62 14.32 -23.15
CA LEU A 464 -29.64 13.83 -24.11
C LEU A 464 -30.28 13.43 -25.43
N LYS A 465 -31.39 12.67 -25.40
CA LYS A 465 -32.13 12.28 -26.61
C LYS A 465 -32.62 13.48 -27.41
N HIS A 466 -33.13 14.51 -26.72
CA HIS A 466 -33.56 15.72 -27.38
C HIS A 466 -32.41 16.46 -28.04
N PHE A 467 -31.25 16.58 -27.35
CA PHE A 467 -30.05 17.17 -27.92
C PHE A 467 -29.60 16.41 -29.18
N ILE A 468 -29.55 15.07 -29.12
CA ILE A 468 -29.15 14.21 -30.25
C ILE A 468 -30.09 14.43 -31.44
N ASN A 469 -31.40 14.45 -31.22
CA ASN A 469 -32.38 14.62 -32.29
C ASN A 469 -32.36 16.02 -32.91
N THR A 470 -31.86 17.04 -32.20
CA THR A 470 -31.82 18.43 -32.69
C THR A 470 -30.50 18.76 -33.40
N TYR A 471 -29.37 18.25 -32.89
CA TYR A 471 -28.03 18.62 -33.37
C TYR A 471 -27.32 17.54 -34.16
N HIS A 472 -27.88 16.32 -34.20
CA HIS A 472 -27.32 15.15 -34.93
C HIS A 472 -25.81 14.97 -34.76
N PRO A 473 -25.30 14.93 -33.49
CA PRO A 473 -23.87 14.74 -33.24
C PRO A 473 -23.41 13.35 -33.69
N GLN A 474 -22.18 13.22 -34.18
CA GLN A 474 -21.55 11.90 -34.44
C GLN A 474 -20.92 11.34 -33.18
N HIS A 475 -20.30 12.20 -32.39
CA HIS A 475 -19.65 11.79 -31.14
C HIS A 475 -19.99 12.75 -30.01
N ILE A 476 -20.29 12.20 -28.85
CA ILE A 476 -20.47 12.98 -27.61
C ILE A 476 -19.49 12.44 -26.59
N VAL A 477 -18.69 13.33 -26.00
CA VAL A 477 -17.75 12.99 -24.94
C VAL A 477 -18.22 13.58 -23.62
N SER A 478 -17.90 12.92 -22.51
CA SER A 478 -18.07 13.48 -21.18
C SER A 478 -16.98 13.00 -20.22
N TYR A 479 -16.79 13.75 -19.15
CA TYR A 479 -15.81 13.48 -18.11
C TYR A 479 -16.49 13.39 -16.76
N ALA A 480 -16.46 12.20 -16.14
CA ALA A 480 -16.98 11.99 -14.81
C ALA A 480 -15.87 12.19 -13.77
N SER A 481 -16.05 13.12 -12.84
CA SER A 481 -15.16 13.31 -11.70
C SER A 481 -15.25 12.10 -10.77
N ARG A 482 -14.13 11.45 -10.49
CA ARG A 482 -14.07 10.28 -9.60
C ARG A 482 -14.24 10.65 -8.13
N ASP A 483 -14.17 11.94 -7.78
CA ASP A 483 -14.47 12.40 -6.42
C ASP A 483 -15.95 12.16 -6.05
N ILE A 484 -16.86 12.21 -7.03
CA ILE A 484 -18.32 12.19 -6.78
C ILE A 484 -19.11 11.25 -7.68
N SER A 485 -18.47 10.60 -8.66
CA SER A 485 -19.17 9.78 -9.65
C SER A 485 -18.37 8.55 -10.04
N ASP A 486 -19.04 7.41 -10.11
CA ASP A 486 -18.53 6.16 -10.67
C ASP A 486 -18.74 6.02 -12.18
N GLY A 487 -19.41 7.01 -12.80
CA GLY A 487 -19.76 6.99 -14.22
C GLY A 487 -20.98 6.11 -14.58
N SER A 488 -21.67 5.53 -13.61
CA SER A 488 -22.85 4.65 -13.83
C SER A 488 -23.96 5.33 -14.62
N LEU A 489 -24.12 6.66 -14.49
CA LEU A 489 -25.05 7.45 -15.29
C LEU A 489 -24.71 7.33 -16.78
N TYR A 490 -23.47 7.56 -17.16
CA TYR A 490 -23.03 7.51 -18.56
C TYR A 490 -23.20 6.12 -19.16
N LYS A 491 -22.87 5.07 -18.37
CA LYS A 491 -23.12 3.69 -18.79
C LYS A 491 -24.61 3.45 -19.10
N LYS A 492 -25.51 3.94 -18.25
CA LYS A 492 -26.97 3.83 -18.47
C LYS A 492 -27.47 4.63 -19.69
N LEU A 493 -26.75 5.69 -20.08
CA LEU A 493 -27.04 6.49 -21.26
C LEU A 493 -26.41 5.93 -22.56
N GLY A 494 -25.72 4.79 -22.50
CA GLY A 494 -25.12 4.14 -23.65
C GLY A 494 -23.69 4.59 -23.97
N PHE A 495 -23.08 5.43 -23.12
CA PHE A 495 -21.67 5.79 -23.29
C PHE A 495 -20.75 4.62 -22.94
N GLN A 496 -19.64 4.51 -23.65
CA GLN A 496 -18.56 3.57 -23.38
C GLN A 496 -17.44 4.28 -22.61
N ARG A 497 -16.87 3.61 -21.61
CA ARG A 497 -15.70 4.11 -20.88
C ARG A 497 -14.45 3.93 -21.73
N GLU A 498 -13.78 5.01 -22.09
CA GLU A 498 -12.57 4.98 -22.93
C GLU A 498 -11.29 4.95 -22.09
N GLY A 499 -11.36 5.33 -20.81
CA GLY A 499 -10.21 5.29 -19.91
C GLY A 499 -10.37 6.21 -18.70
N SER A 500 -9.30 6.29 -17.92
CA SER A 500 -9.20 7.23 -16.78
C SER A 500 -8.09 8.24 -17.07
N LEU A 501 -8.40 9.51 -16.88
CA LEU A 501 -7.41 10.58 -16.92
C LEU A 501 -6.67 10.65 -15.59
N SER A 502 -5.43 11.15 -15.62
CA SER A 502 -4.66 11.43 -14.42
C SER A 502 -5.38 12.46 -13.54
N GLN A 503 -5.04 12.46 -12.24
CA GLN A 503 -5.52 13.46 -11.31
C GLN A 503 -5.20 14.88 -11.81
N SER A 504 -6.13 15.80 -11.61
CA SER A 504 -5.93 17.22 -11.80
C SER A 504 -5.68 17.89 -10.45
N TYR A 505 -5.30 19.16 -10.47
CA TYR A 505 -5.14 19.95 -9.27
C TYR A 505 -5.90 21.27 -9.36
N TRP A 506 -6.23 21.78 -8.18
CA TRP A 506 -7.00 22.98 -7.99
C TRP A 506 -6.28 23.87 -6.98
N TYR A 507 -6.49 25.16 -7.09
CA TYR A 507 -6.08 26.13 -6.09
C TYR A 507 -7.29 26.64 -5.31
N VAL A 508 -7.22 26.60 -3.99
CA VAL A 508 -8.27 27.09 -3.10
C VAL A 508 -7.70 28.26 -2.31
N GLU A 509 -8.29 29.41 -2.44
CA GLU A 509 -7.87 30.64 -1.75
C GLU A 509 -8.11 30.53 -0.24
N HIS A 510 -7.10 30.84 0.58
CA HIS A 510 -7.19 30.66 2.05
C HIS A 510 -8.35 31.44 2.68
N LYS A 511 -8.55 32.69 2.24
CA LYS A 511 -9.51 33.62 2.85
C LYS A 511 -10.96 33.36 2.46
N THR A 512 -11.19 33.16 1.18
CA THR A 512 -12.54 33.03 0.60
C THR A 512 -12.97 31.59 0.39
N LEU A 513 -12.03 30.63 0.48
CA LEU A 513 -12.19 29.22 0.12
C LEU A 513 -12.66 29.00 -1.33
N LYS A 514 -12.57 30.03 -2.16
CA LYS A 514 -12.93 29.94 -3.57
C LYS A 514 -11.94 29.05 -4.31
N ARG A 515 -12.48 28.06 -5.02
CA ARG A 515 -11.71 27.10 -5.81
C ARG A 515 -11.51 27.60 -7.23
N TYR A 516 -10.27 27.48 -7.72
CA TYR A 516 -9.85 27.86 -9.06
C TYR A 516 -9.23 26.66 -9.76
N HIS A 517 -9.63 26.45 -11.02
CA HIS A 517 -8.97 25.44 -11.85
C HIS A 517 -7.53 25.87 -12.16
N ARG A 518 -6.60 24.92 -12.26
CA ARG A 518 -5.17 25.16 -12.55
C ARG A 518 -4.92 26.11 -13.74
N ALA A 519 -5.78 26.06 -14.76
CA ALA A 519 -5.65 26.94 -15.94
C ALA A 519 -5.73 28.44 -15.59
N SER A 520 -6.38 28.80 -14.47
CA SER A 520 -6.46 30.18 -13.98
C SER A 520 -5.12 30.74 -13.50
N PHE A 521 -4.12 29.87 -13.27
CA PHE A 521 -2.78 30.20 -12.83
C PHE A 521 -1.71 29.67 -13.79
N SER A 522 -2.06 29.45 -15.07
CA SER A 522 -1.06 29.15 -16.11
C SER A 522 0.02 30.24 -16.15
N LYS A 523 1.25 29.91 -16.58
CA LYS A 523 2.36 30.88 -16.70
C LYS A 523 1.91 32.17 -17.39
N ARG A 524 1.08 32.08 -18.44
CA ARG A 524 0.50 33.21 -19.15
C ARG A 524 -0.35 34.10 -18.23
N GLU A 525 -1.22 33.48 -17.41
CA GLU A 525 -2.10 34.22 -16.49
C GLU A 525 -1.32 34.78 -15.28
N LEU A 526 -0.30 34.07 -14.81
CA LEU A 526 0.62 34.56 -13.77
C LEU A 526 1.42 35.77 -14.25
N LYS A 527 1.87 35.76 -15.51
CA LYS A 527 2.57 36.87 -16.15
C LYS A 527 1.67 38.11 -16.26
N LYS A 528 0.40 37.93 -16.69
CA LYS A 528 -0.60 39.01 -16.74
C LYS A 528 -0.88 39.65 -15.37
N ARG A 529 -0.79 38.86 -14.28
CA ARG A 529 -0.97 39.35 -12.90
C ARG A 529 0.28 39.97 -12.31
N GLY A 530 1.41 39.97 -13.01
CA GLY A 530 2.70 40.40 -12.48
C GLY A 530 3.26 39.51 -11.37
N TRP A 531 2.79 38.26 -11.26
CA TRP A 531 3.27 37.31 -10.24
C TRP A 531 4.43 36.47 -10.71
N LEU A 532 4.56 36.25 -12.02
CA LEU A 532 5.71 35.58 -12.63
C LEU A 532 6.77 36.63 -12.96
N THR A 533 7.88 36.65 -12.24
CA THR A 533 8.98 37.59 -12.37
C THR A 533 10.15 37.03 -13.16
N ASP A 534 10.30 35.72 -13.22
CA ASP A 534 11.29 34.98 -14.00
C ASP A 534 10.60 33.88 -14.82
N ASP A 535 10.82 33.86 -16.12
CA ASP A 535 10.23 32.88 -17.05
C ASP A 535 10.71 31.44 -16.78
N ASN A 536 11.81 31.24 -16.05
CA ASN A 536 12.31 29.94 -15.62
C ASN A 536 11.52 29.36 -14.43
N GLN A 537 10.83 30.19 -13.64
CA GLN A 537 10.01 29.72 -12.54
C GLN A 537 8.86 28.85 -13.03
N THR A 538 8.58 27.77 -12.30
CA THR A 538 7.41 26.96 -12.51
C THR A 538 6.17 27.62 -11.90
N GLU A 539 4.97 27.28 -12.40
CA GLU A 539 3.71 27.70 -11.79
C GLU A 539 3.68 27.37 -10.28
N PHE A 540 4.18 26.18 -9.92
CA PHE A 540 4.20 25.72 -8.53
C PHE A 540 5.06 26.62 -7.63
N GLU A 541 6.27 26.98 -8.05
CA GLU A 541 7.17 27.85 -7.30
C GLU A 541 6.55 29.22 -7.06
N VAL A 542 5.89 29.78 -8.08
CA VAL A 542 5.21 31.07 -7.94
C VAL A 542 4.03 30.98 -6.97
N MET A 543 3.20 29.96 -7.11
CA MET A 543 1.97 29.78 -6.32
C MET A 543 2.25 29.33 -4.88
N ASN A 544 3.39 28.69 -4.63
CA ASN A 544 3.78 28.24 -3.30
C ASN A 544 3.95 29.38 -2.29
N ASN A 545 4.26 30.58 -2.77
CA ASN A 545 4.38 31.81 -1.97
C ASN A 545 3.09 32.64 -1.95
N LYS A 546 1.97 32.10 -2.41
CA LYS A 546 0.65 32.76 -2.44
C LYS A 546 -0.30 32.11 -1.45
N PRO A 547 -1.31 32.80 -0.93
CA PRO A 547 -2.25 32.27 0.05
C PRO A 547 -3.29 31.33 -0.58
N TYR A 548 -2.81 30.22 -1.15
CA TYR A 548 -3.63 29.20 -1.78
C TYR A 548 -3.24 27.80 -1.33
N PHE A 549 -4.22 26.96 -1.04
CA PHE A 549 -4.04 25.51 -0.93
C PHE A 549 -3.99 24.92 -2.34
N ARG A 550 -3.04 24.06 -2.63
CA ARG A 550 -3.01 23.27 -3.85
C ARG A 550 -3.48 21.85 -3.53
N ILE A 551 -4.64 21.46 -4.01
CA ILE A 551 -5.25 20.16 -3.76
C ILE A 551 -5.33 19.33 -5.05
N HIS A 552 -5.25 18.00 -4.91
CA HIS A 552 -5.32 17.05 -6.03
C HIS A 552 -6.58 16.21 -5.92
N ASP A 553 -7.34 16.11 -7.02
CA ASP A 553 -8.55 15.27 -7.11
C ASP A 553 -8.21 13.78 -7.36
N SER A 554 -9.22 12.93 -7.39
CA SER A 554 -9.08 11.49 -7.70
C SER A 554 -8.97 11.19 -9.20
N GLY A 555 -8.97 12.23 -10.06
CA GLY A 555 -8.98 12.11 -11.50
C GLY A 555 -10.40 12.06 -12.09
N GLN A 556 -10.47 11.77 -13.38
CA GLN A 556 -11.70 11.70 -14.15
C GLN A 556 -11.72 10.43 -14.99
N THR A 557 -12.93 9.91 -15.27
CA THR A 557 -13.14 8.88 -16.29
C THR A 557 -13.69 9.53 -17.55
N LYS A 558 -13.13 9.17 -18.71
CA LYS A 558 -13.61 9.62 -20.02
C LYS A 558 -14.65 8.66 -20.56
N TRP A 559 -15.76 9.20 -21.02
CA TRP A 559 -16.89 8.48 -21.56
C TRP A 559 -17.22 9.00 -22.96
N VAL A 560 -17.47 8.10 -23.89
CA VAL A 560 -17.74 8.42 -25.30
C VAL A 560 -19.02 7.73 -25.75
N LEU A 561 -19.92 8.48 -26.37
CA LEU A 561 -21.09 7.98 -27.06
C LEU A 561 -20.87 8.17 -28.57
N ASN A 562 -20.76 7.06 -29.29
CA ASN A 562 -20.68 7.03 -30.72
C ASN A 562 -22.10 6.86 -31.28
N LEU A 563 -22.51 7.76 -32.12
CA LEU A 563 -23.81 7.78 -32.76
C LEU A 563 -23.56 7.51 -34.25
N SER A 564 -23.28 6.24 -34.59
CA SER A 564 -23.22 5.82 -36.00
C SER A 564 -24.58 6.07 -36.64
N LEU A 565 -24.60 6.80 -37.77
CA LEU A 565 -25.75 6.92 -38.64
C LEU A 565 -26.08 5.56 -39.25
#